data_6f17c09c3d1ad05a9d3a530859057612
#
_entry.id   6f17c09c3d1ad05a9d3a530859057612
#
_cell.length_a   1.000
_cell.length_b   1.000
_cell.length_c   1.000
_cell.angle_alpha   90.00
_cell.angle_beta   90.00
_cell.angle_gamma   90.00
#
_symmetry.space_group_name_H-M   'P 1'
#
loop_
_entity.id
_entity.type
_entity.pdbx_description
1 polymer ?
#
loop_
_entity_poly.entity_id
_entity_poly.type
_entity_poly.pdbx_seq_one_letter_code
_entity_poly.pdbx_strand_id
1 'polypeptide(L)'
;MRITLLGTGCPAVHPRRWGAAQLIEGGGVRLLVDCGNGCTQRLVEAGHSPASPDALLVTHLHSDHLVDLWQLTVAGWHAGRKAPLRLFAPPPVLAHARALEAAWAEERAQRLAYEARPNPDAFALEYCPIEPGQTLRFGDLRVTVIEVDHRPVVPALGFLFDDGRQRLAFSGDTRRCPALIEAARDCDLLVHEVFAHGVMQPQEGVRSAATIAAVEAYHTTATEVGALAAEAGAKALLLTHIVPPDVPPERLLAEVREHYAGPVIVGEDLVTVDLGTRTVEWRGMVTGLSRP
;
A
#
# COMPACT_ATOMS: atom_id res chain seq x y z
N MET A 1 -5.64 -15.12 5.16
CA MET A 1 -5.46 -13.71 4.69
C MET A 1 -4.51 -13.71 3.50
N ARG A 2 -4.77 -12.88 2.50
CA ARG A 2 -3.99 -12.80 1.27
C ARG A 2 -3.67 -11.34 0.95
N ILE A 3 -2.47 -11.06 0.47
CA ILE A 3 -2.09 -9.74 -0.03
C ILE A 3 -1.58 -9.86 -1.47
N THR A 4 -2.05 -8.98 -2.35
CA THR A 4 -1.53 -8.80 -3.71
C THR A 4 -0.94 -7.40 -3.84
N LEU A 5 0.33 -7.30 -4.22
CA LEU A 5 0.99 -6.04 -4.50
C LEU A 5 0.55 -5.56 -5.89
N LEU A 6 -0.31 -4.56 -5.98
CA LEU A 6 -0.74 -3.98 -7.25
C LEU A 6 0.32 -3.02 -7.81
N GLY A 7 1.05 -2.35 -6.91
CA GLY A 7 2.17 -1.50 -7.26
C GLY A 7 3.18 -1.45 -6.12
N THR A 8 4.47 -1.53 -6.48
CA THR A 8 5.61 -1.62 -5.56
C THR A 8 6.59 -0.46 -5.70
N GLY A 9 6.27 0.49 -6.57
CA GLY A 9 7.10 1.66 -6.86
C GLY A 9 6.86 2.82 -5.92
N CYS A 10 7.56 3.90 -6.21
CA CYS A 10 7.59 5.18 -5.52
C CYS A 10 7.28 6.30 -6.55
N PRO A 11 7.41 7.61 -6.22
CA PRO A 11 7.12 8.66 -7.19
C PRO A 11 7.94 8.60 -8.50
N ALA A 12 9.12 7.96 -8.46
CA ALA A 12 9.95 7.77 -9.65
C ALA A 12 9.31 6.72 -10.59
N VAL A 13 8.96 7.15 -11.80
CA VAL A 13 8.30 6.27 -12.79
C VAL A 13 9.22 5.15 -13.23
N HIS A 14 8.72 3.91 -13.15
CA HIS A 14 9.44 2.73 -13.57
C HIS A 14 8.52 1.76 -14.35
N PRO A 15 8.97 1.13 -15.46
CA PRO A 15 8.09 0.33 -16.33
C PRO A 15 7.54 -0.96 -15.69
N ARG A 16 8.17 -1.44 -14.62
CA ARG A 16 7.78 -2.69 -13.93
C ARG A 16 7.25 -2.48 -12.51
N ARG A 17 7.31 -1.24 -11.98
CA ARG A 17 6.86 -0.88 -10.63
C ARG A 17 5.93 0.31 -10.72
N TRP A 18 4.66 0.06 -10.55
CA TRP A 18 3.63 1.10 -10.52
C TRP A 18 3.52 1.72 -9.14
N GLY A 19 2.79 2.80 -9.02
CA GLY A 19 2.62 3.52 -7.76
C GLY A 19 2.05 2.64 -6.64
N ALA A 20 2.37 2.96 -5.40
CA ALA A 20 2.02 2.17 -4.23
C ALA A 20 0.53 1.83 -4.17
N ALA A 21 0.19 0.55 -4.20
CA ALA A 21 -1.17 0.05 -4.04
C ALA A 21 -1.15 -1.44 -3.70
N GLN A 22 -1.96 -1.88 -2.73
CA GLN A 22 -2.06 -3.27 -2.30
C GLN A 22 -3.52 -3.68 -2.12
N LEU A 23 -3.83 -4.92 -2.51
CA LEU A 23 -5.12 -5.55 -2.23
C LEU A 23 -4.98 -6.54 -1.08
N ILE A 24 -5.71 -6.33 0.00
CA ILE A 24 -5.81 -7.23 1.15
C ILE A 24 -7.14 -7.96 1.08
N GLU A 25 -7.10 -9.30 1.10
CA GLU A 25 -8.28 -10.16 1.13
C GLU A 25 -8.25 -11.00 2.42
N GLY A 26 -9.28 -10.85 3.24
CA GLY A 26 -9.40 -11.56 4.53
C GLY A 26 -10.71 -11.24 5.21
N GLY A 27 -11.18 -12.11 6.12
CA GLY A 27 -12.43 -11.87 6.84
C GLY A 27 -13.68 -11.71 5.96
N GLY A 28 -13.64 -12.21 4.71
CA GLY A 28 -14.74 -12.09 3.74
C GLY A 28 -14.79 -10.74 2.99
N VAL A 29 -13.77 -9.89 3.12
CA VAL A 29 -13.72 -8.56 2.51
C VAL A 29 -12.46 -8.35 1.67
N ARG A 30 -12.51 -7.36 0.78
CA ARG A 30 -11.39 -6.86 -0.05
C ARG A 30 -11.13 -5.40 0.28
N LEU A 31 -9.96 -5.12 0.79
CA LEU A 31 -9.53 -3.76 1.11
C LEU A 31 -8.37 -3.37 0.21
N LEU A 32 -8.47 -2.20 -0.43
CA LEU A 32 -7.30 -1.55 -1.02
C LEU A 32 -6.56 -0.76 0.06
N VAL A 33 -5.24 -0.81 0.02
CA VAL A 33 -4.35 0.10 0.76
C VAL A 33 -3.59 0.90 -0.27
N ASP A 34 -3.79 2.21 -0.24
CA ASP A 34 -3.31 3.17 -1.20
C ASP A 34 -3.84 2.98 -2.63
N CYS A 35 -3.72 4.02 -3.44
CA CYS A 35 -4.25 4.09 -4.79
C CYS A 35 -3.31 4.92 -5.67
N GLY A 36 -2.06 4.47 -5.76
CA GLY A 36 -1.04 5.08 -6.59
C GLY A 36 -1.27 4.88 -8.08
N ASN A 37 -0.43 5.49 -8.89
CA ASN A 37 -0.53 5.46 -10.34
C ASN A 37 -0.71 4.03 -10.89
N GLY A 38 -1.79 3.81 -11.66
CA GLY A 38 -2.11 2.53 -12.30
C GLY A 38 -2.72 1.47 -11.39
N CYS A 39 -3.10 1.81 -10.16
CA CYS A 39 -3.79 0.91 -9.23
C CYS A 39 -5.00 0.22 -9.88
N THR A 40 -5.83 0.97 -10.60
CA THR A 40 -7.05 0.45 -11.25
C THR A 40 -6.72 -0.59 -12.31
N GLN A 41 -5.71 -0.34 -13.16
CA GLN A 41 -5.27 -1.28 -14.19
C GLN A 41 -4.69 -2.55 -13.59
N ARG A 42 -3.86 -2.40 -12.56
CA ARG A 42 -3.24 -3.53 -11.85
C ARG A 42 -4.27 -4.39 -11.12
N LEU A 43 -5.32 -3.76 -10.56
CA LEU A 43 -6.44 -4.48 -9.95
C LEU A 43 -7.14 -5.39 -10.97
N VAL A 44 -7.35 -4.89 -12.21
CA VAL A 44 -7.94 -5.68 -13.29
C VAL A 44 -6.98 -6.80 -13.76
N GLU A 45 -5.69 -6.51 -13.90
CA GLU A 45 -4.68 -7.53 -14.24
C GLU A 45 -4.56 -8.63 -13.18
N ALA A 46 -4.79 -8.29 -11.91
CA ALA A 46 -4.88 -9.25 -10.81
C ALA A 46 -6.19 -10.07 -10.82
N GLY A 47 -7.05 -9.88 -11.82
CA GLY A 47 -8.31 -10.62 -11.98
C GLY A 47 -9.49 -10.06 -11.17
N HIS A 48 -9.38 -8.85 -10.64
CA HIS A 48 -10.43 -8.23 -9.84
C HIS A 48 -11.18 -7.13 -10.61
N SER A 49 -12.48 -7.03 -10.40
CA SER A 49 -13.27 -5.91 -10.90
C SER A 49 -12.92 -4.62 -10.15
N PRO A 50 -12.86 -3.45 -10.81
CA PRO A 50 -12.74 -2.17 -10.11
C PRO A 50 -13.88 -1.88 -9.13
N ALA A 51 -15.02 -2.58 -9.25
CA ALA A 51 -16.13 -2.51 -8.30
C ALA A 51 -15.96 -3.41 -7.08
N SER A 52 -14.96 -4.31 -7.07
CA SER A 52 -14.82 -5.36 -6.04
C SER A 52 -14.26 -4.89 -4.68
N PRO A 53 -13.46 -3.83 -4.55
CA PRO A 53 -13.02 -3.38 -3.24
C PRO A 53 -14.18 -2.88 -2.38
N ASP A 54 -14.25 -3.35 -1.14
CA ASP A 54 -15.25 -2.94 -0.14
C ASP A 54 -14.90 -1.58 0.49
N ALA A 55 -13.60 -1.25 0.53
CA ALA A 55 -13.08 0.03 0.99
C ALA A 55 -11.67 0.30 0.45
N LEU A 56 -11.29 1.57 0.45
CA LEU A 56 -9.93 2.06 0.24
C LEU A 56 -9.44 2.68 1.54
N LEU A 57 -8.29 2.24 2.04
CA LEU A 57 -7.53 2.85 3.13
C LEU A 57 -6.35 3.60 2.51
N VAL A 58 -6.12 4.85 2.90
CA VAL A 58 -4.97 5.64 2.43
C VAL A 58 -4.07 6.00 3.59
N THR A 59 -2.78 5.73 3.44
CA THR A 59 -1.78 5.90 4.49
C THR A 59 -1.47 7.36 4.78
N HIS A 60 -1.24 8.17 3.74
CA HIS A 60 -0.86 9.58 3.87
C HIS A 60 -1.08 10.37 2.57
N LEU A 61 -0.83 11.67 2.61
CA LEU A 61 -1.00 12.57 1.46
C LEU A 61 0.31 12.73 0.66
N HIS A 62 0.71 11.70 -0.08
CA HIS A 62 1.62 11.81 -1.21
C HIS A 62 0.94 11.37 -2.50
N SER A 63 1.35 11.93 -3.63
CA SER A 63 0.67 11.72 -4.91
C SER A 63 0.76 10.28 -5.41
N ASP A 64 1.87 9.61 -5.18
CA ASP A 64 2.11 8.22 -5.58
C ASP A 64 1.31 7.18 -4.76
N HIS A 65 0.62 7.63 -3.71
CA HIS A 65 -0.32 6.83 -2.93
C HIS A 65 -1.80 7.12 -3.26
N LEU A 66 -2.09 8.13 -4.11
CA LEU A 66 -3.47 8.62 -4.25
C LEU A 66 -3.89 9.02 -5.67
N VAL A 67 -2.96 9.18 -6.60
CA VAL A 67 -3.23 9.82 -7.91
C VAL A 67 -4.26 9.08 -8.77
N ASP A 68 -4.47 7.77 -8.58
CA ASP A 68 -5.42 6.96 -9.36
C ASP A 68 -6.85 6.96 -8.78
N LEU A 69 -7.09 7.68 -7.68
CA LEU A 69 -8.37 7.68 -6.95
C LEU A 69 -9.57 7.98 -7.84
N TRP A 70 -9.47 8.99 -8.72
CA TRP A 70 -10.59 9.33 -9.60
C TRP A 70 -10.84 8.24 -10.64
N GLN A 71 -9.79 7.68 -11.22
CA GLN A 71 -9.90 6.58 -12.17
C GLN A 71 -10.55 5.34 -11.52
N LEU A 72 -10.16 5.00 -10.30
CA LEU A 72 -10.78 3.90 -9.53
C LEU A 72 -12.26 4.16 -9.26
N THR A 73 -12.63 5.40 -8.95
CA THR A 73 -14.03 5.80 -8.69
C THR A 73 -14.88 5.65 -9.95
N VAL A 74 -14.43 6.18 -11.08
CA VAL A 74 -15.11 6.08 -12.38
C VAL A 74 -15.20 4.63 -12.84
N ALA A 75 -14.08 3.90 -12.82
CA ALA A 75 -14.02 2.51 -13.28
C ALA A 75 -14.88 1.59 -12.39
N GLY A 76 -14.91 1.82 -11.08
CA GLY A 76 -15.77 1.08 -10.15
C GLY A 76 -17.25 1.27 -10.46
N TRP A 77 -17.67 2.50 -10.71
CA TRP A 77 -19.05 2.80 -11.12
C TRP A 77 -19.40 2.15 -12.47
N HIS A 78 -18.52 2.25 -13.47
CA HIS A 78 -18.68 1.59 -14.77
C HIS A 78 -18.77 0.07 -14.66
N ALA A 79 -18.03 -0.52 -13.71
CA ALA A 79 -18.04 -1.95 -13.43
C ALA A 79 -19.24 -2.40 -12.56
N GLY A 80 -20.18 -1.49 -12.25
CA GLY A 80 -21.42 -1.81 -11.56
C GLY A 80 -21.34 -1.79 -10.03
N ARG A 81 -20.45 -0.99 -9.44
CA ARG A 81 -20.43 -0.71 -8.00
C ARG A 81 -21.82 -0.28 -7.53
N LYS A 82 -22.28 -0.78 -6.40
CA LYS A 82 -23.66 -0.60 -5.92
C LYS A 82 -23.82 0.53 -4.89
N ALA A 83 -22.73 0.98 -4.28
CA ALA A 83 -22.71 2.03 -3.27
C ALA A 83 -21.44 2.88 -3.45
N PRO A 84 -21.35 4.09 -2.88
CA PRO A 84 -20.12 4.88 -2.85
C PRO A 84 -18.92 4.07 -2.36
N LEU A 85 -17.73 4.32 -2.91
CA LEU A 85 -16.50 3.73 -2.40
C LEU A 85 -16.16 4.37 -1.04
N ARG A 86 -16.10 3.55 0.01
CA ARG A 86 -15.69 4.02 1.33
C ARG A 86 -14.21 4.32 1.33
N LEU A 87 -13.86 5.59 1.58
CA LEU A 87 -12.50 6.10 1.68
C LEU A 87 -12.14 6.36 3.14
N PHE A 88 -11.36 5.47 3.72
CA PHE A 88 -10.81 5.61 5.08
C PHE A 88 -9.43 6.25 5.00
N ALA A 89 -9.29 7.47 5.50
CA ALA A 89 -8.05 8.21 5.35
C ALA A 89 -7.93 9.32 6.41
N PRO A 90 -6.70 9.82 6.67
CA PRO A 90 -6.50 10.97 7.52
C PRO A 90 -7.09 12.26 6.90
N PRO A 91 -7.45 13.27 7.73
CA PRO A 91 -8.14 14.47 7.27
C PRO A 91 -7.52 15.20 6.07
N PRO A 92 -6.18 15.34 5.93
CA PRO A 92 -5.60 15.98 4.74
C PRO A 92 -5.88 15.23 3.43
N VAL A 93 -5.88 13.90 3.46
CA VAL A 93 -6.23 13.05 2.31
C VAL A 93 -7.69 13.23 1.93
N LEU A 94 -8.59 13.23 2.93
CA LEU A 94 -10.02 13.44 2.69
C LEU A 94 -10.31 14.84 2.12
N ALA A 95 -9.58 15.86 2.57
CA ALA A 95 -9.69 17.21 2.00
C ALA A 95 -9.26 17.24 0.53
N HIS A 96 -8.14 16.59 0.18
CA HIS A 96 -7.70 16.43 -1.20
C HIS A 96 -8.73 15.68 -2.05
N ALA A 97 -9.25 14.55 -1.56
CA ALA A 97 -10.24 13.75 -2.28
C ALA A 97 -11.53 14.54 -2.57
N ARG A 98 -12.00 15.38 -1.63
CA ARG A 98 -13.14 16.29 -1.85
C ARG A 98 -12.85 17.33 -2.93
N ALA A 99 -11.64 17.90 -2.94
CA ALA A 99 -11.22 18.86 -3.95
C ALA A 99 -11.13 18.20 -5.34
N LEU A 100 -10.61 16.97 -5.41
CA LEU A 100 -10.55 16.16 -6.62
C LEU A 100 -11.97 15.86 -7.16
N GLU A 101 -12.89 15.41 -6.31
CA GLU A 101 -14.28 15.14 -6.69
C GLU A 101 -14.98 16.42 -7.19
N ALA A 102 -14.72 17.57 -6.56
CA ALA A 102 -15.23 18.87 -7.00
C ALA A 102 -14.66 19.29 -8.37
N ALA A 103 -13.38 19.04 -8.63
CA ALA A 103 -12.75 19.33 -9.92
C ALA A 103 -13.38 18.52 -11.09
N TRP A 104 -13.89 17.32 -10.82
CA TRP A 104 -14.54 16.44 -11.79
C TRP A 104 -16.08 16.51 -11.76
N ALA A 105 -16.66 17.48 -11.05
CA ALA A 105 -18.11 17.57 -10.85
C ALA A 105 -18.88 17.71 -12.17
N GLU A 106 -18.34 18.43 -13.16
CA GLU A 106 -18.98 18.60 -14.48
C GLU A 106 -19.00 17.27 -15.25
N GLU A 107 -17.87 16.57 -15.35
CA GLU A 107 -17.82 15.24 -15.99
C GLU A 107 -18.77 14.26 -15.32
N ARG A 108 -18.79 14.25 -14.00
CA ARG A 108 -19.70 13.40 -13.22
C ARG A 108 -21.15 13.70 -13.54
N ALA A 109 -21.55 14.98 -13.58
CA ALA A 109 -22.90 15.41 -13.91
C ALA A 109 -23.30 14.99 -15.33
N GLN A 110 -22.39 15.16 -16.30
CA GLN A 110 -22.61 14.75 -17.70
C GLN A 110 -22.84 13.23 -17.80
N ARG A 111 -21.96 12.42 -17.19
CA ARG A 111 -22.12 10.96 -17.21
C ARG A 111 -23.39 10.48 -16.55
N LEU A 112 -23.76 11.04 -15.40
CA LEU A 112 -25.00 10.70 -14.70
C LEU A 112 -26.24 11.05 -15.54
N ALA A 113 -26.21 12.15 -16.28
CA ALA A 113 -27.32 12.55 -17.15
C ALA A 113 -27.46 11.69 -18.40
N TYR A 114 -26.37 11.23 -19.00
CA TYR A 114 -26.38 10.56 -20.31
C TYR A 114 -26.31 9.05 -20.23
N GLU A 115 -25.58 8.46 -19.28
CA GLU A 115 -25.30 7.03 -19.32
C GLU A 115 -26.39 6.16 -18.70
N ALA A 116 -27.36 6.75 -17.99
CA ALA A 116 -28.51 6.04 -17.40
C ALA A 116 -28.16 4.71 -16.70
N ARG A 117 -27.00 4.67 -16.04
CA ARG A 117 -26.52 3.46 -15.35
C ARG A 117 -27.32 3.22 -14.07
N PRO A 118 -27.52 1.94 -13.68
CA PRO A 118 -28.04 1.63 -12.36
C PRO A 118 -27.05 2.14 -11.29
N ASN A 119 -27.58 2.49 -10.11
CA ASN A 119 -26.80 2.97 -8.95
C ASN A 119 -26.02 4.28 -9.21
N PRO A 120 -26.69 5.39 -9.58
CA PRO A 120 -26.04 6.67 -9.80
C PRO A 120 -25.29 7.19 -8.56
N ASP A 121 -25.76 6.87 -7.36
CA ASP A 121 -25.13 7.27 -6.10
C ASP A 121 -23.79 6.59 -5.86
N ALA A 122 -23.54 5.45 -6.51
CA ALA A 122 -22.24 4.76 -6.41
C ALA A 122 -21.11 5.50 -7.13
N PHE A 123 -21.42 6.53 -7.93
CA PHE A 123 -20.41 7.41 -8.54
C PHE A 123 -20.03 8.54 -7.56
N ALA A 124 -19.61 8.15 -6.36
CA ALA A 124 -19.21 9.04 -5.29
C ALA A 124 -18.23 8.33 -4.35
N LEU A 125 -17.65 9.12 -3.43
CA LEU A 125 -16.86 8.63 -2.31
C LEU A 125 -17.65 8.81 -1.01
N GLU A 126 -17.58 7.82 -0.12
CA GLU A 126 -17.99 7.94 1.28
C GLU A 126 -16.76 8.23 2.13
N TYR A 127 -16.71 9.40 2.75
CA TYR A 127 -15.54 9.90 3.46
C TYR A 127 -15.56 9.44 4.92
N CYS A 128 -14.63 8.58 5.28
CA CYS A 128 -14.48 7.97 6.59
C CYS A 128 -13.16 8.44 7.25
N PRO A 129 -13.17 9.47 8.10
CA PRO A 129 -11.95 9.90 8.77
C PRO A 129 -11.43 8.83 9.72
N ILE A 130 -10.11 8.66 9.75
CA ILE A 130 -9.42 7.75 10.65
C ILE A 130 -8.29 8.45 11.39
N GLU A 131 -8.01 7.94 12.60
CA GLU A 131 -7.00 8.46 13.50
C GLU A 131 -6.14 7.33 14.07
N PRO A 132 -4.89 7.60 14.45
CA PRO A 132 -4.03 6.64 15.13
C PRO A 132 -4.69 6.01 16.36
N GLY A 133 -4.46 4.71 16.57
CA GLY A 133 -5.04 3.92 17.66
C GLY A 133 -6.46 3.42 17.40
N GLN A 134 -7.15 3.94 16.39
CA GLN A 134 -8.49 3.48 16.03
C GLN A 134 -8.45 2.03 15.51
N THR A 135 -9.48 1.24 15.85
CA THR A 135 -9.70 -0.09 15.28
C THR A 135 -10.97 -0.09 14.45
N LEU A 136 -10.82 -0.36 13.17
CA LEU A 136 -11.90 -0.52 12.20
C LEU A 136 -12.31 -2.00 12.11
N ARG A 137 -13.56 -2.27 11.72
CA ARG A 137 -14.05 -3.62 11.48
C ARG A 137 -14.66 -3.74 10.09
N PHE A 138 -14.21 -4.75 9.35
CA PHE A 138 -14.70 -5.11 8.02
C PHE A 138 -15.00 -6.61 8.01
N GLY A 139 -16.26 -7.00 8.16
CA GLY A 139 -16.59 -8.39 8.38
C GLY A 139 -15.86 -8.94 9.61
N ASP A 140 -15.14 -10.05 9.44
CA ASP A 140 -14.32 -10.64 10.50
C ASP A 140 -12.90 -10.05 10.61
N LEU A 141 -12.53 -9.14 9.70
CA LEU A 141 -11.23 -8.48 9.69
C LEU A 141 -11.22 -7.25 10.60
N ARG A 142 -10.29 -7.19 11.52
CA ARG A 142 -9.95 -5.99 12.31
C ARG A 142 -8.76 -5.28 11.66
N VAL A 143 -8.83 -3.96 11.57
CA VAL A 143 -7.74 -3.10 11.08
C VAL A 143 -7.42 -2.06 12.13
N THR A 144 -6.26 -2.18 12.77
CA THR A 144 -5.78 -1.16 13.72
C THR A 144 -4.93 -0.15 12.98
N VAL A 145 -5.25 1.13 13.17
CA VAL A 145 -4.53 2.26 12.58
C VAL A 145 -3.33 2.59 13.45
N ILE A 146 -2.14 2.61 12.85
CA ILE A 146 -0.86 2.85 13.53
C ILE A 146 -0.35 4.21 13.09
N GLU A 147 0.08 5.07 14.02
CA GLU A 147 0.85 6.26 13.67
C GLU A 147 2.28 5.86 13.31
N VAL A 148 2.75 6.31 12.14
CA VAL A 148 4.12 6.12 11.70
C VAL A 148 4.83 7.44 11.47
N ASP A 149 6.16 7.42 11.38
CA ASP A 149 6.95 8.64 11.29
C ASP A 149 7.48 8.88 9.87
N HIS A 150 6.72 9.61 9.09
CA HIS A 150 7.10 10.03 7.73
C HIS A 150 7.26 11.55 7.61
N ARG A 151 7.66 12.22 8.71
CA ARG A 151 7.82 13.68 8.70
C ARG A 151 8.77 14.15 7.59
N PRO A 152 8.39 15.21 6.81
CA PRO A 152 7.44 16.27 7.19
C PRO A 152 5.97 15.97 6.89
N VAL A 153 5.59 14.84 6.31
CA VAL A 153 4.20 14.46 6.04
C VAL A 153 3.52 13.95 7.32
N VAL A 154 2.48 14.64 7.77
CA VAL A 154 1.75 14.35 9.00
C VAL A 154 0.26 14.58 8.77
N PRO A 155 -0.60 13.65 9.16
CA PRO A 155 -0.30 12.32 9.69
C PRO A 155 0.13 11.34 8.60
N ALA A 156 0.91 10.33 8.98
CA ALA A 156 1.22 9.16 8.19
C ALA A 156 0.84 7.90 8.97
N LEU A 157 0.26 6.92 8.28
CA LEU A 157 -0.38 5.77 8.91
C LEU A 157 0.17 4.45 8.35
N GLY A 158 0.36 3.49 9.26
CA GLY A 158 0.45 2.08 8.96
C GLY A 158 -0.81 1.35 9.45
N PHE A 159 -0.91 0.07 9.15
CA PHE A 159 -2.09 -0.73 9.50
C PHE A 159 -1.69 -2.12 10.02
N LEU A 160 -2.39 -2.60 11.03
CA LEU A 160 -2.35 -4.00 11.43
C LEU A 160 -3.68 -4.67 11.08
N PHE A 161 -3.64 -5.62 10.16
CA PHE A 161 -4.78 -6.47 9.78
C PHE A 161 -4.75 -7.75 10.60
N ASP A 162 -5.90 -8.11 11.20
CA ASP A 162 -6.05 -9.27 12.09
C ASP A 162 -7.42 -9.92 11.85
N ASP A 163 -7.45 -11.15 11.35
CA ASP A 163 -8.68 -11.93 11.14
C ASP A 163 -8.92 -12.97 12.27
N GLY A 164 -8.16 -12.86 13.38
CA GLY A 164 -8.21 -13.75 14.52
C GLY A 164 -7.38 -15.04 14.36
N ARG A 165 -6.83 -15.29 13.16
CA ARG A 165 -5.97 -16.44 12.85
C ARG A 165 -4.61 -15.99 12.35
N GLN A 166 -4.57 -14.88 11.60
CA GLN A 166 -3.40 -14.36 10.94
C GLN A 166 -3.30 -12.87 11.16
N ARG A 167 -2.07 -12.37 11.29
CA ARG A 167 -1.77 -10.97 11.48
C ARG A 167 -0.81 -10.48 10.39
N LEU A 168 -1.17 -9.42 9.70
CA LEU A 168 -0.37 -8.74 8.70
C LEU A 168 -0.16 -7.29 9.15
N ALA A 169 1.09 -6.88 9.35
CA ALA A 169 1.44 -5.49 9.61
C ALA A 169 1.90 -4.84 8.31
N PHE A 170 1.41 -3.63 8.04
CA PHE A 170 1.72 -2.81 6.87
C PHE A 170 2.28 -1.47 7.31
N SER A 171 3.48 -1.12 6.84
CA SER A 171 4.20 0.05 7.34
C SER A 171 3.61 1.38 6.88
N GLY A 172 3.05 1.48 5.65
CA GLY A 172 3.03 2.75 4.93
C GLY A 172 4.46 3.24 4.72
N ASP A 173 4.63 4.52 4.41
CA ASP A 173 5.94 5.14 4.34
C ASP A 173 6.37 5.63 5.72
N THR A 174 7.58 5.28 6.14
CA THR A 174 8.05 5.60 7.49
C THR A 174 9.56 5.43 7.62
N ARG A 175 10.18 6.24 8.47
CA ARG A 175 11.46 5.85 9.09
C ARG A 175 11.20 4.82 10.18
N ARG A 176 12.27 4.25 10.76
CA ARG A 176 12.13 3.28 11.86
C ARG A 176 11.20 3.83 12.94
N CYS A 177 10.09 3.13 13.20
CA CYS A 177 9.00 3.58 14.07
C CYS A 177 8.70 2.54 15.17
N PRO A 178 8.89 2.89 16.47
CA PRO A 178 8.62 1.98 17.59
C PRO A 178 7.16 1.49 17.65
N ALA A 179 6.20 2.36 17.31
CA ALA A 179 4.78 1.98 17.32
C ALA A 179 4.47 0.88 16.30
N LEU A 180 5.09 0.96 15.11
CA LEU A 180 4.97 -0.08 14.10
C LEU A 180 5.62 -1.40 14.55
N ILE A 181 6.81 -1.34 15.17
CA ILE A 181 7.53 -2.52 15.68
C ILE A 181 6.67 -3.25 16.71
N GLU A 182 6.07 -2.51 17.65
CA GLU A 182 5.19 -3.10 18.67
C GLU A 182 3.92 -3.70 18.06
N ALA A 183 3.27 -3.01 17.11
CA ALA A 183 2.09 -3.53 16.42
C ALA A 183 2.41 -4.78 15.57
N ALA A 184 3.60 -4.83 14.97
CA ALA A 184 4.08 -5.95 14.16
C ALA A 184 4.60 -7.15 14.98
N ARG A 185 4.62 -7.06 16.31
CA ARG A 185 5.16 -8.14 17.18
C ARG A 185 4.53 -9.48 16.84
N ASP A 186 5.39 -10.46 16.50
CA ASP A 186 5.02 -11.83 16.14
C ASP A 186 3.98 -11.95 15.00
N CYS A 187 3.88 -10.94 14.11
CA CYS A 187 2.98 -11.00 12.96
C CYS A 187 3.39 -12.11 11.97
N ASP A 188 2.42 -12.61 11.21
CA ASP A 188 2.67 -13.64 10.20
C ASP A 188 3.39 -13.07 8.97
N LEU A 189 3.10 -11.79 8.65
CA LEU A 189 3.76 -11.05 7.57
C LEU A 189 3.92 -9.58 7.97
N LEU A 190 5.15 -9.08 7.88
CA LEU A 190 5.44 -7.67 7.87
C LEU A 190 5.61 -7.21 6.42
N VAL A 191 4.78 -6.29 5.97
CA VAL A 191 4.90 -5.60 4.68
C VAL A 191 5.51 -4.24 4.94
N HIS A 192 6.70 -3.97 4.40
CA HIS A 192 7.44 -2.76 4.74
C HIS A 192 7.98 -2.06 3.49
N GLU A 193 7.91 -0.73 3.47
CA GLU A 193 8.63 0.10 2.51
C GLU A 193 10.14 -0.08 2.64
N VAL A 194 10.91 0.27 1.61
CA VAL A 194 12.36 0.14 1.70
C VAL A 194 13.11 1.15 0.86
N PHE A 195 14.10 1.80 1.49
CA PHE A 195 15.08 2.65 0.82
C PHE A 195 16.42 1.92 0.66
N ALA A 196 16.94 1.88 -0.57
CA ALA A 196 18.25 1.31 -0.87
C ALA A 196 19.34 2.37 -0.71
N HIS A 197 20.02 2.38 0.43
CA HIS A 197 21.10 3.32 0.73
C HIS A 197 22.21 3.27 -0.33
N GLY A 198 22.74 4.45 -0.73
CA GLY A 198 23.87 4.57 -1.64
C GLY A 198 23.62 4.14 -3.11
N VAL A 199 22.39 3.78 -3.49
CA VAL A 199 22.04 3.47 -4.89
C VAL A 199 21.84 4.73 -5.69
N MET A 200 21.03 5.67 -5.19
CA MET A 200 20.87 6.96 -5.85
C MET A 200 22.15 7.76 -5.82
N GLN A 201 22.53 8.31 -6.98
CA GLN A 201 23.67 9.19 -7.10
C GLN A 201 23.22 10.60 -7.44
N PRO A 202 23.96 11.64 -6.99
CA PRO A 202 23.72 13.01 -7.42
C PRO A 202 23.76 13.12 -8.94
N GLN A 203 22.85 13.92 -9.50
CA GLN A 203 22.74 14.16 -10.93
C GLN A 203 22.43 15.64 -11.14
N GLU A 204 23.28 16.33 -11.90
CA GLU A 204 23.10 17.76 -12.18
C GLU A 204 21.74 18.05 -12.81
N GLY A 205 21.06 19.09 -12.36
CA GLY A 205 19.72 19.48 -12.81
C GLY A 205 18.58 18.56 -12.36
N VAL A 206 18.86 17.45 -11.67
CA VAL A 206 17.86 16.48 -11.22
C VAL A 206 17.81 16.35 -9.69
N ARG A 207 18.92 16.04 -9.05
CA ARG A 207 18.98 15.85 -7.59
C ARG A 207 20.39 16.04 -7.04
N SER A 208 20.50 16.73 -5.93
CA SER A 208 21.74 16.92 -5.18
C SER A 208 21.96 15.77 -4.16
N ALA A 209 23.17 15.67 -3.60
CA ALA A 209 23.42 14.80 -2.46
C ALA A 209 22.53 15.15 -1.24
N ALA A 210 22.27 16.45 -1.02
CA ALA A 210 21.37 16.89 0.04
C ALA A 210 19.93 16.45 -0.20
N THR A 211 19.44 16.45 -1.46
CA THR A 211 18.14 15.93 -1.82
C THR A 211 18.02 14.44 -1.52
N ILE A 212 19.05 13.65 -1.87
CA ILE A 212 19.09 12.19 -1.60
C ILE A 212 19.04 11.94 -0.10
N ALA A 213 19.87 12.62 0.68
CA ALA A 213 19.90 12.49 2.13
C ALA A 213 18.56 12.90 2.78
N ALA A 214 17.88 13.93 2.25
CA ALA A 214 16.57 14.34 2.74
C ALA A 214 15.50 13.28 2.45
N VAL A 215 15.51 12.64 1.27
CA VAL A 215 14.59 11.55 0.94
C VAL A 215 14.85 10.33 1.82
N GLU A 216 16.11 9.91 1.98
CA GLU A 216 16.47 8.80 2.86
C GLU A 216 16.01 9.04 4.31
N ALA A 217 16.13 10.27 4.81
CA ALA A 217 15.85 10.60 6.20
C ALA A 217 14.38 10.39 6.64
N TYR A 218 13.43 10.23 5.72
CA TYR A 218 12.04 9.94 6.06
C TYR A 218 11.56 8.54 5.60
N HIS A 219 12.48 7.71 5.11
CA HIS A 219 12.28 6.30 4.80
C HIS A 219 13.11 5.38 5.71
N THR A 220 12.93 4.08 5.58
CA THR A 220 13.69 3.06 6.31
C THR A 220 14.65 2.35 5.36
N THR A 221 15.94 2.31 5.68
CA THR A 221 16.93 1.59 4.88
C THR A 221 16.74 0.08 4.95
N ALA A 222 17.23 -0.65 3.93
CA ALA A 222 17.07 -2.11 3.89
C ALA A 222 17.68 -2.82 5.11
N THR A 223 18.86 -2.37 5.59
CA THR A 223 19.49 -2.86 6.82
C THR A 223 18.60 -2.62 8.05
N GLU A 224 18.01 -1.41 8.17
CA GLU A 224 17.09 -1.09 9.26
C GLU A 224 15.79 -1.88 9.19
N VAL A 225 15.25 -2.14 7.99
CA VAL A 225 14.06 -3.02 7.80
C VAL A 225 14.36 -4.42 8.30
N GLY A 226 15.55 -4.96 8.01
CA GLY A 226 15.99 -6.25 8.54
C GLY A 226 16.04 -6.27 10.07
N ALA A 227 16.64 -5.24 10.67
CA ALA A 227 16.73 -5.12 12.13
C ALA A 227 15.34 -4.98 12.78
N LEU A 228 14.46 -4.18 12.20
CA LEU A 228 13.08 -3.97 12.65
C LEU A 228 12.26 -5.27 12.56
N ALA A 229 12.37 -6.01 11.45
CA ALA A 229 11.68 -7.29 11.29
C ALA A 229 12.13 -8.35 12.30
N ALA A 230 13.43 -8.37 12.63
CA ALA A 230 13.98 -9.23 13.67
C ALA A 230 13.50 -8.82 15.07
N GLU A 231 13.52 -7.53 15.39
CA GLU A 231 13.05 -6.99 16.67
C GLU A 231 11.54 -7.25 16.90
N ALA A 232 10.73 -7.10 15.85
CA ALA A 232 9.31 -7.43 15.90
C ALA A 232 9.04 -8.95 15.98
N GLY A 233 10.01 -9.79 15.69
CA GLY A 233 9.79 -11.25 15.61
C GLY A 233 8.87 -11.63 14.44
N ALA A 234 8.84 -10.84 13.36
CA ALA A 234 8.00 -11.10 12.21
C ALA A 234 8.33 -12.48 11.60
N LYS A 235 7.31 -13.26 11.24
CA LYS A 235 7.51 -14.62 10.70
C LYS A 235 7.92 -14.63 9.24
N ALA A 236 7.58 -13.56 8.49
CA ALA A 236 8.03 -13.30 7.12
C ALA A 236 8.04 -11.79 6.86
N LEU A 237 8.86 -11.35 5.91
CA LEU A 237 9.00 -9.97 5.47
C LEU A 237 8.72 -9.86 3.97
N LEU A 238 7.87 -8.89 3.57
CA LEU A 238 7.59 -8.51 2.19
C LEU A 238 7.97 -7.06 1.99
N LEU A 239 8.94 -6.79 1.12
CA LEU A 239 9.37 -5.45 0.77
C LEU A 239 8.48 -4.87 -0.33
N THR A 240 8.05 -3.63 -0.16
CA THR A 240 7.27 -2.85 -1.14
C THR A 240 7.74 -1.41 -1.15
N HIS A 241 7.09 -0.53 -1.94
CA HIS A 241 7.47 0.89 -2.04
C HIS A 241 9.00 1.06 -2.10
N ILE A 242 9.60 0.49 -3.17
CA ILE A 242 11.05 0.34 -3.28
C ILE A 242 11.66 1.63 -3.83
N VAL A 243 12.57 2.24 -3.07
CA VAL A 243 13.23 3.52 -3.40
C VAL A 243 14.76 3.33 -3.48
N PRO A 244 15.38 3.59 -4.63
CA PRO A 244 14.80 3.81 -5.95
C PRO A 244 14.23 2.53 -6.57
N PRO A 245 13.32 2.62 -7.56
CA PRO A 245 12.58 1.47 -8.07
C PRO A 245 13.41 0.51 -8.95
N ASP A 246 14.60 0.91 -9.37
CA ASP A 246 15.53 0.15 -10.22
C ASP A 246 16.61 -0.60 -9.44
N VAL A 247 16.56 -0.57 -8.10
CA VAL A 247 17.53 -1.29 -7.26
C VAL A 247 17.50 -2.80 -7.53
N PRO A 248 18.66 -3.48 -7.68
CA PRO A 248 18.72 -4.93 -7.81
C PRO A 248 18.13 -5.63 -6.58
N PRO A 249 17.19 -6.59 -6.74
CA PRO A 249 16.56 -7.30 -5.62
C PRO A 249 17.57 -8.01 -4.70
N GLU A 250 18.64 -8.56 -5.26
CA GLU A 250 19.70 -9.23 -4.52
C GLU A 250 20.44 -8.31 -3.55
N ARG A 251 20.52 -7.02 -3.88
CA ARG A 251 21.13 -6.02 -2.98
C ARG A 251 20.26 -5.78 -1.75
N LEU A 252 18.94 -5.54 -1.96
CA LEU A 252 18.00 -5.39 -0.84
C LEU A 252 17.98 -6.64 0.05
N LEU A 253 17.99 -7.81 -0.59
CA LEU A 253 18.02 -9.08 0.14
C LEU A 253 19.30 -9.22 0.97
N ALA A 254 20.47 -8.86 0.44
CA ALA A 254 21.75 -8.93 1.18
C ALA A 254 21.75 -8.01 2.39
N GLU A 255 21.32 -6.74 2.25
CA GLU A 255 21.24 -5.77 3.34
C GLU A 255 20.24 -6.18 4.44
N VAL A 256 19.04 -6.66 4.08
CA VAL A 256 18.06 -7.18 5.04
C VAL A 256 18.60 -8.38 5.80
N ARG A 257 19.32 -9.28 5.11
CA ARG A 257 19.92 -10.51 5.70
C ARG A 257 21.01 -10.25 6.74
N GLU A 258 21.56 -9.06 6.84
CA GLU A 258 22.49 -8.70 7.92
C GLU A 258 21.84 -8.87 9.30
N HIS A 259 20.52 -8.70 9.41
CA HIS A 259 19.80 -8.71 10.70
C HIS A 259 18.62 -9.67 10.76
N TYR A 260 18.05 -10.10 9.60
CA TYR A 260 16.84 -10.91 9.59
C TYR A 260 17.05 -12.25 8.89
N ALA A 261 16.89 -13.35 9.64
CA ALA A 261 17.05 -14.72 9.15
C ALA A 261 15.73 -15.37 8.65
N GLY A 262 14.59 -14.70 8.79
CA GLY A 262 13.29 -15.22 8.34
C GLY A 262 13.12 -15.16 6.82
N PRO A 263 12.00 -15.68 6.27
CA PRO A 263 11.66 -15.53 4.86
C PRO A 263 11.56 -14.06 4.44
N VAL A 264 12.23 -13.68 3.34
CA VAL A 264 12.17 -12.34 2.76
C VAL A 264 11.70 -12.45 1.31
N ILE A 265 10.70 -11.64 0.96
CA ILE A 265 10.20 -11.48 -0.39
C ILE A 265 10.52 -10.04 -0.82
N VAL A 266 11.31 -9.87 -1.86
CA VAL A 266 11.43 -8.56 -2.52
C VAL A 266 10.24 -8.43 -3.45
N GLY A 267 9.31 -7.54 -3.13
CA GLY A 267 8.06 -7.39 -3.85
C GLY A 267 8.26 -6.95 -5.30
N GLU A 268 7.48 -7.54 -6.17
CA GLU A 268 7.28 -7.13 -7.56
C GLU A 268 5.78 -6.90 -7.77
N ASP A 269 5.41 -6.11 -8.75
CA ASP A 269 4.00 -5.92 -9.07
C ASP A 269 3.32 -7.25 -9.41
N LEU A 270 2.13 -7.44 -8.89
CA LEU A 270 1.30 -8.64 -9.00
C LEU A 270 1.83 -9.87 -8.23
N VAL A 271 2.84 -9.70 -7.37
CA VAL A 271 3.16 -10.72 -6.37
C VAL A 271 2.00 -10.86 -5.39
N THR A 272 1.60 -12.10 -5.16
CA THR A 272 0.57 -12.44 -4.15
C THR A 272 1.19 -13.32 -3.07
N VAL A 273 0.95 -12.97 -1.81
CA VAL A 273 1.30 -13.80 -0.65
C VAL A 273 0.01 -14.27 0.01
N ASP A 274 -0.16 -15.59 0.10
CA ASP A 274 -1.26 -16.23 0.83
C ASP A 274 -0.73 -16.79 2.14
N LEU A 275 -1.17 -16.20 3.25
CA LEU A 275 -0.78 -16.61 4.60
C LEU A 275 -1.45 -17.93 5.03
N GLY A 276 -2.62 -18.25 4.46
CA GLY A 276 -3.34 -19.49 4.76
C GLY A 276 -2.60 -20.72 4.24
N THR A 277 -2.18 -20.67 2.98
CA THR A 277 -1.40 -21.74 2.33
C THR A 277 0.09 -21.59 2.53
N ARG A 278 0.56 -20.45 3.04
CA ARG A 278 1.98 -20.07 3.15
C ARG A 278 2.70 -20.16 1.80
N THR A 279 2.13 -19.52 0.79
CA THR A 279 2.66 -19.52 -0.58
C THR A 279 2.84 -18.10 -1.09
N VAL A 280 3.81 -17.96 -2.01
CA VAL A 280 4.04 -16.77 -2.82
C VAL A 280 3.75 -17.15 -4.27
N GLU A 281 2.88 -16.39 -4.91
CA GLU A 281 2.55 -16.55 -6.32
C GLU A 281 3.01 -15.31 -7.10
N TRP A 282 3.69 -15.55 -8.21
CA TRP A 282 4.09 -14.51 -9.15
C TRP A 282 4.20 -15.07 -10.56
N ARG A 283 3.54 -14.44 -11.54
CA ARG A 283 3.53 -14.85 -12.96
C ARG A 283 3.23 -16.34 -13.17
N GLY A 284 2.28 -16.88 -12.42
CA GLY A 284 1.88 -18.28 -12.48
C GLY A 284 2.83 -19.28 -11.81
N MET A 285 3.94 -18.81 -11.23
CA MET A 285 4.79 -19.63 -10.37
C MET A 285 4.33 -19.53 -8.93
N VAL A 286 4.22 -20.69 -8.27
CA VAL A 286 3.87 -20.77 -6.85
C VAL A 286 5.02 -21.40 -6.07
N THR A 287 5.50 -20.73 -5.05
CA THR A 287 6.57 -21.21 -4.16
C THR A 287 6.12 -21.18 -2.71
N GLY A 288 6.65 -22.09 -1.89
CA GLY A 288 6.38 -22.08 -0.45
C GLY A 288 7.09 -20.93 0.26
N LEU A 289 6.44 -20.37 1.26
CA LEU A 289 7.00 -19.38 2.20
C LEU A 289 7.85 -20.14 3.23
N SER A 290 9.00 -20.65 2.80
CA SER A 290 9.93 -21.41 3.64
C SER A 290 11.10 -20.52 4.06
N ARG A 291 11.72 -20.86 5.22
CA ARG A 291 13.07 -20.34 5.51
C ARG A 291 14.04 -20.85 4.45
N PRO A 292 15.01 -20.03 4.04
CA PRO A 292 16.06 -20.46 3.13
C PRO A 292 16.87 -21.60 3.68
#